data_50147407db968eb25b2912743bd065a1
#
_entry.id   50147407db968eb25b2912743bd065a1
#
_cell.length_a   1.000
_cell.length_b   1.000
_cell.length_c   1.000
_cell.angle_alpha   90.00
_cell.angle_beta   90.00
_cell.angle_gamma   90.00
#
_symmetry.space_group_name_H-M   'P 1'
#
loop_
_entity.id
_entity.type
_entity.pdbx_description
1 polymer ?
#
loop_
_entity_poly.entity_id
_entity_poly.type
_entity_poly.pdbx_seq_one_letter_code
_entity_poly.pdbx_strand_id
1 'polypeptide(L)'
;SFSTPAAWRAVQNYLPQEYRFIGTSLCGYGGTAETRTLDDPDMAHQVRVVETVANHIGTPVHLVGHSFGGAVALAAALSGRIDILSITTFEASAIYLLRDHRRTDIMANLRGMSDAFEAAYDAGERDAAKRVIDYWGGPGSFDAMPEAAKEYCRTTTASNVLDWRTGYAVDAAPADFTRLDVPVLLV
;
A
#
# COMPACT_ATOMS: atom_id res chain seq x y z
N SER A 1 -0.99 -2.65 -3.43
CA SER A 1 -0.21 -2.52 -4.67
C SER A 1 -0.84 -3.33 -5.80
N PHE A 2 -0.48 -3.07 -7.05
CA PHE A 2 -1.05 -3.73 -8.24
C PHE A 2 -2.59 -3.70 -8.29
N SER A 3 -3.22 -2.65 -7.77
CA SER A 3 -4.67 -2.59 -7.60
C SER A 3 -5.21 -1.19 -7.89
N THR A 4 -6.51 -1.12 -8.13
CA THR A 4 -7.27 0.12 -8.28
C THR A 4 -8.46 0.12 -7.31
N PRO A 5 -9.19 1.24 -7.15
CA PRO A 5 -10.42 1.28 -6.35
C PRO A 5 -11.46 0.21 -6.73
N ALA A 6 -11.38 -0.31 -7.95
CA ALA A 6 -12.28 -1.39 -8.40
C ALA A 6 -12.19 -2.67 -7.57
N ALA A 7 -11.05 -2.92 -6.91
CA ALA A 7 -10.88 -4.07 -6.03
C ALA A 7 -11.83 -4.04 -4.81
N TRP A 8 -12.30 -2.86 -4.43
CA TRP A 8 -13.21 -2.68 -3.30
C TRP A 8 -14.69 -2.83 -3.63
N ARG A 9 -15.06 -3.02 -4.91
CA ARG A 9 -16.49 -3.11 -5.33
C ARG A 9 -17.24 -4.21 -4.60
N ALA A 10 -16.60 -5.35 -4.36
CA ALA A 10 -17.24 -6.44 -3.64
C ALA A 10 -17.55 -6.04 -2.19
N VAL A 11 -16.62 -5.35 -1.51
CA VAL A 11 -16.79 -4.86 -0.14
C VAL A 11 -17.89 -3.79 -0.08
N GLN A 12 -17.91 -2.89 -1.05
CA GLN A 12 -18.91 -1.81 -1.12
C GLN A 12 -20.35 -2.35 -1.08
N ASN A 13 -20.61 -3.50 -1.67
CA ASN A 13 -21.95 -4.11 -1.71
C ASN A 13 -22.44 -4.58 -0.33
N TYR A 14 -21.54 -4.73 0.64
CA TYR A 14 -21.88 -5.13 2.02
C TYR A 14 -21.92 -3.95 2.99
N LEU A 15 -21.54 -2.75 2.56
CA LEU A 15 -21.63 -1.57 3.41
C LEU A 15 -23.07 -1.10 3.54
N PRO A 16 -23.49 -0.66 4.74
CA PRO A 16 -24.77 0.00 4.94
C PRO A 16 -24.90 1.24 4.04
N GLN A 17 -26.13 1.51 3.57
CA GLN A 17 -26.41 2.57 2.58
C GLN A 17 -26.13 3.99 3.09
N GLU A 18 -26.09 4.18 4.41
CA GLU A 18 -25.74 5.46 5.03
C GLU A 18 -24.27 5.84 4.84
N TYR A 19 -23.38 4.89 4.49
CA TYR A 19 -21.98 5.18 4.21
C TYR A 19 -21.74 5.58 2.76
N ARG A 20 -21.12 6.73 2.57
CA ARG A 20 -20.56 7.12 1.28
C ARG A 20 -19.21 6.45 1.11
N PHE A 21 -19.11 5.53 0.16
CA PHE A 21 -17.85 4.88 -0.19
C PHE A 21 -17.06 5.70 -1.21
N ILE A 22 -15.79 5.95 -0.92
CA ILE A 22 -14.86 6.64 -1.82
C ILE A 22 -13.58 5.80 -1.90
N GLY A 23 -13.32 5.28 -3.09
CA GLY A 23 -12.07 4.57 -3.38
C GLY A 23 -11.08 5.47 -4.10
N THR A 24 -9.82 5.50 -3.63
CA THR A 24 -8.73 6.21 -4.29
C THR A 24 -7.63 5.28 -4.74
N SER A 25 -6.94 5.64 -5.81
CA SER A 25 -5.66 5.03 -6.20
C SER A 25 -4.52 5.74 -5.51
N LEU A 26 -3.49 5.00 -5.17
CA LEU A 26 -2.21 5.54 -4.68
C LEU A 26 -1.34 6.04 -5.85
N CYS A 27 -0.24 6.74 -5.55
CA CYS A 27 0.71 7.23 -6.57
C CYS A 27 1.12 6.10 -7.53
N GLY A 28 1.07 6.37 -8.82
CA GLY A 28 1.44 5.44 -9.88
C GLY A 28 0.40 4.38 -10.24
N TYR A 29 -0.80 4.42 -9.61
CA TYR A 29 -1.88 3.48 -9.88
C TYR A 29 -3.14 4.18 -10.38
N GLY A 30 -3.86 3.50 -11.26
CA GLY A 30 -5.10 4.03 -11.83
C GLY A 30 -4.89 5.39 -12.51
N GLY A 31 -5.63 6.41 -12.07
CA GLY A 31 -5.50 7.78 -12.59
C GLY A 31 -4.59 8.69 -11.76
N THR A 32 -3.94 8.18 -10.71
CA THR A 32 -3.08 8.98 -9.82
C THR A 32 -1.64 9.00 -10.35
N ALA A 33 -1.12 10.18 -10.60
CA ALA A 33 0.25 10.34 -11.08
C ALA A 33 1.27 9.78 -10.07
N GLU A 34 2.38 9.20 -10.57
CA GLU A 34 3.53 8.90 -9.74
C GLU A 34 4.31 10.18 -9.47
N THR A 35 4.51 10.49 -8.19
CA THR A 35 5.25 11.68 -7.76
C THR A 35 6.52 11.34 -6.97
N ARG A 36 6.71 10.07 -6.63
CA ARG A 36 7.92 9.57 -5.99
C ARG A 36 9.01 9.34 -7.04
N THR A 37 10.23 9.30 -6.61
CA THR A 37 11.39 8.89 -7.40
C THR A 37 12.24 7.90 -6.60
N LEU A 38 13.26 7.33 -7.23
CA LEU A 38 14.23 6.47 -6.52
C LEU A 38 15.00 7.24 -5.45
N ASP A 39 15.24 8.53 -5.66
CA ASP A 39 15.94 9.42 -4.72
C ASP A 39 14.99 10.02 -3.65
N ASP A 40 13.69 10.03 -3.93
CA ASP A 40 12.64 10.53 -3.02
C ASP A 40 11.46 9.57 -2.96
N PRO A 41 11.59 8.41 -2.31
CA PRO A 41 10.51 7.45 -2.15
C PRO A 41 9.67 7.72 -0.89
N ASP A 42 9.61 8.95 -0.40
CA ASP A 42 8.98 9.29 0.87
C ASP A 42 7.49 8.91 0.90
N MET A 43 7.05 8.34 2.02
CA MET A 43 5.64 8.01 2.30
C MET A 43 4.73 9.24 2.26
N ALA A 44 5.26 10.44 2.47
CA ALA A 44 4.52 11.69 2.40
C ALA A 44 3.82 11.91 1.04
N HIS A 45 4.36 11.37 -0.04
CA HIS A 45 3.69 11.41 -1.35
C HIS A 45 2.35 10.68 -1.33
N GLN A 46 2.33 9.49 -0.74
CA GLN A 46 1.11 8.68 -0.62
C GLN A 46 0.13 9.30 0.37
N VAL A 47 0.64 9.78 1.51
CA VAL A 47 -0.16 10.49 2.52
C VAL A 47 -0.86 11.71 1.91
N ARG A 48 -0.17 12.47 1.06
CA ARG A 48 -0.74 13.64 0.38
C ARG A 48 -1.92 13.29 -0.52
N VAL A 49 -1.91 12.12 -1.18
CA VAL A 49 -3.05 11.64 -1.96
C VAL A 49 -4.27 11.45 -1.04
N VAL A 50 -4.08 10.76 0.10
CA VAL A 50 -5.15 10.52 1.07
C VAL A 50 -5.67 11.83 1.65
N GLU A 51 -4.79 12.75 2.02
CA GLU A 51 -5.14 14.08 2.52
C GLU A 51 -5.96 14.89 1.50
N THR A 52 -5.54 14.86 0.24
CA THR A 52 -6.25 15.58 -0.84
C THR A 52 -7.68 15.07 -0.98
N VAL A 53 -7.87 13.75 -0.93
CA VAL A 53 -9.20 13.14 -1.01
C VAL A 53 -10.02 13.48 0.24
N ALA A 54 -9.45 13.34 1.45
CA ALA A 54 -10.13 13.64 2.71
C ALA A 54 -10.56 15.13 2.78
N ASN A 55 -9.68 16.04 2.38
CA ASN A 55 -9.99 17.46 2.33
C ASN A 55 -11.10 17.79 1.32
N HIS A 56 -11.14 17.08 0.19
CA HIS A 56 -12.21 17.23 -0.80
C HIS A 56 -13.57 16.73 -0.26
N ILE A 57 -13.55 15.67 0.57
CA ILE A 57 -14.74 15.15 1.25
C ILE A 57 -15.27 16.18 2.26
N GLY A 58 -14.39 16.83 3.02
CA GLY A 58 -14.69 17.91 3.95
C GLY A 58 -15.43 17.48 5.21
N THR A 59 -15.48 16.19 5.51
CA THR A 59 -16.05 15.61 6.75
C THR A 59 -15.13 14.52 7.28
N PRO A 60 -15.22 14.17 8.58
CA PRO A 60 -14.45 13.08 9.16
C PRO A 60 -14.65 11.77 8.41
N VAL A 61 -13.61 10.97 8.29
CA VAL A 61 -13.60 9.75 7.45
C VAL A 61 -13.23 8.50 8.25
N HIS A 62 -13.75 7.35 7.82
CA HIS A 62 -13.21 6.04 8.16
C HIS A 62 -12.17 5.67 7.12
N LEU A 63 -10.92 5.44 7.53
CA LEU A 63 -9.86 4.99 6.61
C LEU A 63 -9.84 3.47 6.57
N VAL A 64 -9.85 2.91 5.35
CA VAL A 64 -9.72 1.47 5.13
C VAL A 64 -8.57 1.24 4.15
N GLY A 65 -7.62 0.39 4.52
CA GLY A 65 -6.48 0.05 3.69
C GLY A 65 -6.15 -1.43 3.68
N HIS A 66 -5.68 -1.94 2.53
CA HIS A 66 -5.20 -3.30 2.38
C HIS A 66 -3.73 -3.29 1.95
N SER A 67 -2.92 -4.18 2.52
CA SER A 67 -1.51 -4.35 2.17
C SER A 67 -0.75 -3.01 2.26
N PHE A 68 -0.06 -2.57 1.22
CA PHE A 68 0.62 -1.26 1.19
C PHE A 68 -0.35 -0.10 1.46
N GLY A 69 -1.61 -0.17 0.98
CA GLY A 69 -2.64 0.80 1.33
C GLY A 69 -2.97 0.86 2.82
N GLY A 70 -2.82 -0.24 3.55
CA GLY A 70 -2.91 -0.27 5.01
C GLY A 70 -1.76 0.50 5.67
N ALA A 71 -0.52 0.33 5.18
CA ALA A 71 0.62 1.11 5.67
C ALA A 71 0.45 2.61 5.37
N VAL A 72 -0.09 2.97 4.20
CA VAL A 72 -0.41 4.36 3.85
C VAL A 72 -1.49 4.94 4.77
N ALA A 73 -2.55 4.18 5.09
CA ALA A 73 -3.61 4.63 6.00
C ALA A 73 -3.07 4.91 7.40
N LEU A 74 -2.19 4.04 7.91
CA LEU A 74 -1.52 4.24 9.20
C LEU A 74 -0.62 5.49 9.17
N ALA A 75 0.17 5.67 8.11
CA ALA A 75 1.02 6.85 7.96
C ALA A 75 0.19 8.15 7.84
N ALA A 76 -0.92 8.10 7.11
CA ALA A 76 -1.85 9.23 7.00
C ALA A 76 -2.44 9.60 8.37
N ALA A 77 -2.78 8.61 9.20
CA ALA A 77 -3.26 8.86 10.55
C ALA A 77 -2.17 9.50 11.44
N LEU A 78 -0.94 8.98 11.39
CA LEU A 78 0.19 9.54 12.14
C LEU A 78 0.52 10.99 11.73
N SER A 79 0.18 11.41 10.52
CA SER A 79 0.38 12.77 10.06
C SER A 79 -0.43 13.80 10.86
N GLY A 80 -1.55 13.40 11.45
CA GLY A 80 -2.46 14.27 12.22
C GLY A 80 -3.17 15.33 11.37
N ARG A 81 -3.16 15.21 10.03
CA ARG A 81 -3.70 16.22 9.12
C ARG A 81 -5.07 15.87 8.53
N ILE A 82 -5.60 14.72 8.90
CA ILE A 82 -6.91 14.22 8.45
C ILE A 82 -7.79 14.00 9.67
N ASP A 83 -9.02 14.44 9.60
CA ASP A 83 -10.03 14.14 10.61
C ASP A 83 -10.55 12.71 10.39
N ILE A 84 -10.11 11.79 11.26
CA ILE A 84 -10.32 10.36 11.13
C ILE A 84 -11.26 9.89 12.24
N LEU A 85 -12.30 9.13 11.88
CA LEU A 85 -13.22 8.48 12.81
C LEU A 85 -12.72 7.10 13.26
N SER A 86 -12.13 6.35 12.35
CA SER A 86 -11.53 5.04 12.64
C SER A 86 -10.60 4.60 11.51
N ILE A 87 -9.75 3.61 11.81
CA ILE A 87 -8.84 2.99 10.86
C ILE A 87 -9.12 1.49 10.85
N THR A 88 -9.26 0.92 9.65
CA THR A 88 -9.28 -0.53 9.47
C THR A 88 -8.22 -0.92 8.44
N THR A 89 -7.34 -1.84 8.80
CA THR A 89 -6.34 -2.35 7.87
C THR A 89 -6.45 -3.86 7.73
N PHE A 90 -6.33 -4.32 6.49
CA PHE A 90 -6.24 -5.74 6.15
C PHE A 90 -4.81 -6.02 5.71
N GLU A 91 -4.10 -6.91 6.43
CA GLU A 91 -2.73 -7.34 6.11
C GLU A 91 -1.77 -6.16 5.80
N ALA A 92 -1.83 -5.10 6.63
CA ALA A 92 -1.04 -3.88 6.38
C ALA A 92 0.46 -4.20 6.27
N SER A 93 1.08 -3.79 5.16
CA SER A 93 2.52 -3.97 4.90
C SER A 93 3.37 -2.96 5.67
N ALA A 94 3.19 -2.88 7.00
CA ALA A 94 3.98 -2.01 7.88
C ALA A 94 5.35 -2.63 8.18
N ILE A 95 6.11 -2.98 7.14
CA ILE A 95 7.37 -3.74 7.19
C ILE A 95 8.47 -3.03 8.00
N TYR A 96 8.42 -1.70 8.09
CA TYR A 96 9.34 -0.89 8.89
C TYR A 96 9.29 -1.25 10.38
N LEU A 97 8.17 -1.74 10.91
CA LEU A 97 8.03 -2.17 12.31
C LEU A 97 8.84 -3.42 12.64
N LEU A 98 9.23 -4.21 11.64
CA LEU A 98 10.08 -5.40 11.85
C LEU A 98 11.47 -5.06 12.37
N ARG A 99 11.95 -3.82 12.15
CA ARG A 99 13.26 -3.36 12.67
C ARG A 99 13.30 -3.41 14.20
N ASP A 100 12.24 -2.94 14.85
CA ASP A 100 12.17 -2.82 16.31
C ASP A 100 11.87 -4.16 16.97
N HIS A 101 11.23 -5.08 16.28
CA HIS A 101 10.88 -6.40 16.80
C HIS A 101 11.96 -7.45 16.61
N ARG A 102 13.15 -7.07 16.13
CA ARG A 102 14.29 -7.98 15.88
C ARG A 102 13.95 -9.19 15.00
N ARG A 103 12.93 -9.05 14.14
CA ARG A 103 12.56 -10.10 13.19
C ARG A 103 13.42 -9.98 11.92
N THR A 104 14.73 -10.12 12.16
CA THR A 104 15.76 -10.03 11.10
C THR A 104 15.60 -11.12 10.06
N ASP A 105 15.10 -12.28 10.45
CA ASP A 105 14.75 -13.40 9.57
C ASP A 105 13.67 -13.01 8.54
N ILE A 106 12.58 -12.41 9.01
CA ILE A 106 11.49 -11.95 8.12
C ILE A 106 11.97 -10.78 7.26
N MET A 107 12.67 -9.83 7.86
CA MET A 107 13.20 -8.68 7.13
C MET A 107 14.16 -9.12 6.02
N ALA A 108 15.05 -10.06 6.28
CA ALA A 108 15.99 -10.59 5.28
C ALA A 108 15.25 -11.31 4.15
N ASN A 109 14.22 -12.09 4.45
CA ASN A 109 13.40 -12.76 3.45
C ASN A 109 12.67 -11.77 2.55
N LEU A 110 12.03 -10.74 3.13
CA LEU A 110 11.35 -9.67 2.38
C LEU A 110 12.34 -8.90 1.51
N ARG A 111 13.51 -8.54 2.05
CA ARG A 111 14.57 -7.88 1.29
C ARG A 111 15.03 -8.73 0.12
N GLY A 112 15.33 -10.01 0.35
CA GLY A 112 15.76 -10.91 -0.72
C GLY A 112 14.75 -10.99 -1.87
N MET A 113 13.45 -11.05 -1.56
CA MET A 113 12.41 -11.04 -2.58
C MET A 113 12.31 -9.68 -3.29
N SER A 114 12.27 -8.57 -2.55
CA SER A 114 12.11 -7.24 -3.15
C SER A 114 13.33 -6.82 -3.98
N ASP A 115 14.55 -7.16 -3.55
CA ASP A 115 15.77 -6.89 -4.29
C ASP A 115 15.83 -7.72 -5.59
N ALA A 116 15.42 -9.00 -5.54
CA ALA A 116 15.30 -9.83 -6.74
C ALA A 116 14.23 -9.31 -7.71
N PHE A 117 13.12 -8.77 -7.20
CA PHE A 117 12.08 -8.14 -8.01
C PHE A 117 12.60 -6.87 -8.69
N GLU A 118 13.24 -5.98 -7.94
CA GLU A 118 13.81 -4.74 -8.50
C GLU A 118 14.89 -5.05 -9.53
N ALA A 119 15.81 -5.99 -9.25
CA ALA A 119 16.83 -6.41 -10.19
C ALA A 119 16.25 -6.97 -11.50
N ALA A 120 15.13 -7.72 -11.43
CA ALA A 120 14.43 -8.21 -12.61
C ALA A 120 13.80 -7.06 -13.42
N TYR A 121 13.23 -6.08 -12.74
CA TYR A 121 12.70 -4.88 -13.39
C TYR A 121 13.81 -4.10 -14.10
N ASP A 122 14.94 -3.86 -13.44
CA ASP A 122 16.09 -3.15 -14.00
C ASP A 122 16.72 -3.88 -15.20
N ALA A 123 16.67 -5.22 -15.18
CA ALA A 123 17.09 -6.06 -16.30
C ALA A 123 16.08 -6.06 -17.47
N GLY A 124 14.94 -5.39 -17.35
CA GLY A 124 13.90 -5.34 -18.36
C GLY A 124 13.09 -6.63 -18.50
N GLU A 125 13.06 -7.49 -17.45
CA GLU A 125 12.22 -8.68 -17.46
C GLU A 125 10.74 -8.30 -17.52
N ARG A 126 10.04 -8.76 -18.56
CA ARG A 126 8.63 -8.42 -18.81
C ARG A 126 7.73 -8.75 -17.61
N ASP A 127 7.94 -9.90 -16.99
CA ASP A 127 7.10 -10.40 -15.91
C ASP A 127 7.78 -10.30 -14.54
N ALA A 128 8.58 -9.25 -14.31
CA ALA A 128 9.25 -9.00 -13.03
C ALA A 128 8.27 -9.05 -11.85
N ALA A 129 7.05 -8.52 -12.01
CA ALA A 129 5.99 -8.53 -11.00
C ALA A 129 5.59 -9.93 -10.51
N LYS A 130 5.87 -10.99 -11.31
CA LYS A 130 5.64 -12.39 -10.93
C LYS A 130 6.29 -12.73 -9.58
N ARG A 131 7.48 -12.18 -9.31
CA ARG A 131 8.19 -12.43 -8.05
C ARG A 131 7.39 -12.00 -6.83
N VAL A 132 6.76 -10.85 -6.89
CA VAL A 132 5.92 -10.32 -5.81
C VAL A 132 4.60 -11.09 -5.71
N ILE A 133 3.95 -11.34 -6.85
CA ILE A 133 2.65 -12.02 -6.87
C ILE A 133 2.78 -13.46 -6.39
N ASP A 134 3.79 -14.19 -6.87
CA ASP A 134 4.01 -15.59 -6.47
C ASP A 134 4.55 -15.70 -5.02
N TYR A 135 5.24 -14.68 -4.52
CA TYR A 135 5.68 -14.64 -3.14
C TYR A 135 4.49 -14.62 -2.16
N TRP A 136 3.49 -13.81 -2.43
CA TRP A 136 2.32 -13.67 -1.57
C TRP A 136 1.23 -14.70 -1.85
N GLY A 137 0.98 -15.01 -3.10
CA GLY A 137 -0.09 -15.90 -3.55
C GLY A 137 0.32 -17.37 -3.66
N GLY A 138 1.62 -17.66 -3.60
CA GLY A 138 2.20 -18.97 -3.86
C GLY A 138 2.62 -19.15 -5.32
N PRO A 139 3.48 -20.14 -5.59
CA PRO A 139 4.03 -20.41 -6.93
C PRO A 139 2.93 -20.60 -7.97
N GLY A 140 3.02 -19.88 -9.10
CA GLY A 140 2.07 -19.96 -10.21
C GLY A 140 0.88 -19.02 -10.11
N SER A 141 0.76 -18.25 -9.01
CA SER A 141 -0.34 -17.28 -8.84
C SER A 141 -0.36 -16.24 -9.95
N PHE A 142 0.80 -15.72 -10.36
CA PHE A 142 0.89 -14.79 -11.48
C PHE A 142 0.42 -15.43 -12.79
N ASP A 143 0.86 -16.65 -13.07
CA ASP A 143 0.53 -17.35 -14.32
C ASP A 143 -0.98 -17.64 -14.42
N ALA A 144 -1.65 -17.86 -13.29
CA ALA A 144 -3.09 -18.09 -13.21
C ALA A 144 -3.94 -16.82 -13.39
N MET A 145 -3.34 -15.63 -13.33
CA MET A 145 -4.07 -14.36 -13.49
C MET A 145 -4.60 -14.18 -14.92
N PRO A 146 -5.76 -13.50 -15.09
CA PRO A 146 -6.20 -13.03 -16.40
C PRO A 146 -5.15 -12.13 -17.06
N GLU A 147 -5.01 -12.20 -18.40
CA GLU A 147 -3.97 -11.43 -19.10
C GLU A 147 -4.09 -9.91 -18.86
N ALA A 148 -5.30 -9.36 -18.77
CA ALA A 148 -5.50 -7.95 -18.45
C ALA A 148 -4.93 -7.56 -17.06
N ALA A 149 -5.00 -8.48 -16.08
CA ALA A 149 -4.43 -8.25 -14.76
C ALA A 149 -2.90 -8.35 -14.78
N LYS A 150 -2.34 -9.31 -15.55
CA LYS A 150 -0.89 -9.38 -15.78
C LYS A 150 -0.37 -8.12 -16.43
N GLU A 151 -1.06 -7.63 -17.46
CA GLU A 151 -0.67 -6.39 -18.16
C GLU A 151 -0.73 -5.18 -17.22
N TYR A 152 -1.73 -5.11 -16.36
CA TYR A 152 -1.77 -4.08 -15.33
C TYR A 152 -0.58 -4.17 -14.36
N CYS A 153 -0.19 -5.37 -13.94
CA CYS A 153 1.02 -5.57 -13.13
C CYS A 153 2.27 -5.10 -13.88
N ARG A 154 2.42 -5.45 -15.17
CA ARG A 154 3.56 -5.04 -16.00
C ARG A 154 3.68 -3.52 -16.10
N THR A 155 2.58 -2.85 -16.39
CA THR A 155 2.55 -1.39 -16.58
C THR A 155 2.74 -0.62 -15.29
N THR A 156 2.48 -1.23 -14.12
CA THR A 156 2.63 -0.61 -12.80
C THR A 156 3.82 -1.15 -12.00
N THR A 157 4.69 -1.93 -12.61
CA THR A 157 5.88 -2.51 -11.95
C THR A 157 6.80 -1.43 -11.37
N ALA A 158 7.06 -0.36 -12.11
CA ALA A 158 7.89 0.76 -11.63
C ALA A 158 7.34 1.36 -10.33
N SER A 159 6.03 1.60 -10.25
CA SER A 159 5.38 2.12 -9.06
C SER A 159 5.44 1.13 -7.89
N ASN A 160 5.39 -0.18 -8.18
CA ASN A 160 5.53 -1.19 -7.14
C ASN A 160 6.96 -1.30 -6.58
N VAL A 161 7.98 -1.11 -7.41
CA VAL A 161 9.37 -0.95 -6.95
C VAL A 161 9.45 0.21 -5.95
N LEU A 162 8.84 1.35 -6.28
CA LEU A 162 8.78 2.50 -5.37
C LEU A 162 7.96 2.20 -4.10
N ASP A 163 6.91 1.37 -4.15
CA ASP A 163 6.17 0.96 -2.95
C ASP A 163 7.08 0.24 -1.94
N TRP A 164 7.94 -0.67 -2.41
CA TRP A 164 8.91 -1.37 -1.56
C TRP A 164 9.93 -0.39 -0.97
N ARG A 165 10.50 0.49 -1.79
CA ARG A 165 11.43 1.51 -1.33
C ARG A 165 10.78 2.45 -0.30
N THR A 166 9.55 2.90 -0.56
CA THR A 166 8.75 3.69 0.37
C THR A 166 8.54 2.95 1.69
N GLY A 167 8.10 1.69 1.63
CA GLY A 167 7.86 0.89 2.83
C GLY A 167 9.10 0.71 3.71
N TYR A 168 10.27 0.58 3.09
CA TYR A 168 11.54 0.48 3.83
C TYR A 168 12.05 1.82 4.37
N ALA A 169 11.69 2.93 3.75
CA ALA A 169 12.14 4.26 4.13
C ALA A 169 11.34 4.87 5.30
N VAL A 170 10.15 4.34 5.61
CA VAL A 170 9.33 4.87 6.71
C VAL A 170 10.09 4.81 8.02
N ASP A 171 10.17 5.94 8.69
CA ASP A 171 10.78 6.07 10.02
C ASP A 171 9.67 6.30 11.07
N ALA A 172 8.96 5.21 11.40
CA ALA A 172 7.96 5.18 12.46
C ALA A 172 8.17 3.94 13.33
N ALA A 173 8.12 4.15 14.64
CA ALA A 173 8.24 3.11 15.66
C ALA A 173 6.87 2.73 16.23
N PRO A 174 6.72 1.55 16.88
CA PRO A 174 5.48 1.17 17.56
C PRO A 174 4.96 2.22 18.53
N ALA A 175 5.87 2.95 19.22
CA ALA A 175 5.52 4.01 20.14
C ALA A 175 4.77 5.19 19.48
N ASP A 176 5.00 5.44 18.20
CA ASP A 176 4.31 6.53 17.49
C ASP A 176 2.82 6.29 17.37
N PHE A 177 2.41 5.02 17.27
CA PHE A 177 1.01 4.64 17.15
C PHE A 177 0.22 4.82 18.46
N THR A 178 0.89 4.96 19.60
CA THR A 178 0.21 5.27 20.87
C THR A 178 -0.43 6.66 20.90
N ARG A 179 -0.11 7.52 19.94
CA ARG A 179 -0.70 8.86 19.78
C ARG A 179 -2.02 8.86 19.01
N LEU A 180 -2.39 7.71 18.41
CA LEU A 180 -3.65 7.61 17.68
C LEU A 180 -4.81 7.49 18.67
N ASP A 181 -5.62 8.55 18.75
CA ASP A 181 -6.82 8.62 19.60
C ASP A 181 -8.08 8.27 18.79
N VAL A 182 -8.01 7.21 18.02
CA VAL A 182 -9.12 6.71 17.21
C VAL A 182 -9.16 5.19 17.25
N PRO A 183 -10.33 4.55 17.12
CA PRO A 183 -10.42 3.09 17.01
C PRO A 183 -9.60 2.56 15.84
N VAL A 184 -8.77 1.55 16.08
CA VAL A 184 -7.97 0.88 15.05
C VAL A 184 -8.29 -0.61 15.05
N LEU A 185 -8.69 -1.13 13.90
CA LEU A 185 -8.88 -2.57 13.66
C LEU A 185 -7.79 -3.08 12.71
N LEU A 186 -7.06 -4.07 13.17
CA LEU A 186 -6.06 -4.79 12.36
C LEU A 186 -6.61 -6.20 12.06
N VAL A 187 -6.67 -6.55 10.78
CA VAL A 187 -7.16 -7.84 10.28
C VAL A 187 -6.05 -8.55 9.51
#